data_29aa7b6ea72a5466ed2edf8e8bdc0a99
#
_entry.id   29aa7b6ea72a5466ed2edf8e8bdc0a99
#
_cell.length_a   1.000
_cell.length_b   1.000
_cell.length_c   1.000
_cell.angle_alpha   90.00
_cell.angle_beta   90.00
_cell.angle_gamma   90.00
#
_symmetry.space_group_name_H-M   'P 1'
#
loop_
_entity.id
_entity.type
_entity.pdbx_description
1 polymer ?
#
loop_
_entity_poly.entity_id
_entity_poly.type
_entity_poly.pdbx_seq_one_letter_code
_entity_poly.pdbx_strand_id
1 'polypeptide(L)'
;MEQSIIQTEYSELMQKSYIDYAMSVIISRALPDVRDGLKPVQRRTLYDMYELGIRYDKPYRKSARIVGDTMGKYHPHGDSSIYGALVNMAQPWSTRYPLVDGHGNFGSVDGDGAAAMRYTEARLSKISMPVSYTHLRAHETDSYL
;
A
#
# COMPACT_ATOMS: atom_id res chain seq x y z
N MET A 1 43.90 -4.89 -24.34
CA MET A 1 43.73 -3.82 -23.32
C MET A 1 42.33 -3.22 -23.30
N GLU A 2 41.79 -2.82 -24.42
CA GLU A 2 40.45 -2.25 -24.47
C GLU A 2 39.36 -3.25 -24.08
N GLN A 3 39.44 -4.50 -24.48
CA GLN A 3 38.47 -5.52 -24.11
C GLN A 3 38.43 -5.81 -22.61
N SER A 4 39.58 -5.78 -21.95
CA SER A 4 39.68 -6.01 -20.51
C SER A 4 39.09 -4.83 -19.71
N ILE A 5 39.32 -3.61 -20.18
CA ILE A 5 38.73 -2.39 -19.59
C ILE A 5 37.22 -2.38 -19.76
N ILE A 6 36.72 -2.71 -20.94
CA ILE A 6 35.29 -2.79 -21.24
C ILE A 6 34.59 -3.83 -20.38
N GLN A 7 35.19 -5.00 -20.17
CA GLN A 7 34.64 -6.04 -19.32
C GLN A 7 34.54 -5.59 -17.87
N THR A 8 35.56 -4.91 -17.34
CA THR A 8 35.56 -4.40 -15.99
C THR A 8 34.47 -3.34 -15.80
N GLU A 9 34.37 -2.41 -16.73
CA GLU A 9 33.34 -1.39 -16.71
C GLU A 9 31.92 -1.97 -16.78
N TYR A 10 31.73 -2.98 -17.65
CA TYR A 10 30.45 -3.63 -17.79
C TYR A 10 30.01 -4.33 -16.48
N SER A 11 30.93 -5.03 -15.83
CA SER A 11 30.65 -5.69 -14.56
C SER A 11 30.32 -4.67 -13.45
N GLU A 12 31.07 -3.59 -13.36
CA GLU A 12 30.79 -2.50 -12.43
C GLU A 12 29.45 -1.82 -12.70
N LEU A 13 29.15 -1.55 -13.96
CA LEU A 13 27.88 -0.97 -14.37
C LEU A 13 26.71 -1.89 -14.03
N MET A 14 26.84 -3.19 -14.23
CA MET A 14 25.78 -4.14 -13.85
C MET A 14 25.54 -4.18 -12.35
N GLN A 15 26.60 -4.18 -11.55
CA GLN A 15 26.49 -4.15 -10.11
C GLN A 15 25.84 -2.85 -9.62
N LYS A 16 26.26 -1.73 -10.18
CA LYS A 16 25.71 -0.43 -9.85
C LYS A 16 24.23 -0.34 -10.23
N SER A 17 23.87 -0.80 -11.43
CA SER A 17 22.48 -0.81 -11.91
C SER A 17 21.60 -1.69 -11.04
N TYR A 18 22.10 -2.83 -10.58
CA TYR A 18 21.36 -3.72 -9.69
C TYR A 18 21.13 -3.07 -8.33
N ILE A 19 22.17 -2.42 -7.77
CA ILE A 19 22.06 -1.70 -6.50
C ILE A 19 21.08 -0.53 -6.62
N ASP A 20 21.19 0.24 -7.70
CA ASP A 20 20.27 1.36 -7.96
C ASP A 20 18.83 0.88 -8.10
N TYR A 21 18.59 -0.23 -8.78
CA TYR A 21 17.28 -0.84 -8.91
C TYR A 21 16.75 -1.29 -7.55
N ALA A 22 17.57 -2.00 -6.75
CA ALA A 22 17.17 -2.47 -5.44
C ALA A 22 16.86 -1.32 -4.48
N MET A 23 17.67 -0.25 -4.51
CA MET A 23 17.43 0.96 -3.73
C MET A 23 16.15 1.66 -4.17
N SER A 24 15.91 1.76 -5.47
CA SER A 24 14.69 2.35 -6.01
C SER A 24 13.44 1.61 -5.57
N VAL A 25 13.46 0.27 -5.56
CA VAL A 25 12.35 -0.56 -5.09
C VAL A 25 12.11 -0.35 -3.60
N ILE A 26 13.17 -0.32 -2.79
CA ILE A 26 13.08 -0.10 -1.35
C ILE A 26 12.50 1.28 -1.07
N ILE A 27 12.99 2.31 -1.74
CA ILE A 27 12.52 3.69 -1.58
C ILE A 27 11.04 3.79 -1.95
N SER A 28 10.62 3.23 -3.07
CA SER A 28 9.22 3.30 -3.50
C SER A 28 8.28 2.57 -2.55
N ARG A 29 8.74 1.53 -1.83
CA ARG A 29 7.94 0.81 -0.84
C ARG A 29 7.91 1.51 0.52
N ALA A 30 9.04 2.08 0.93
CA ALA A 30 9.24 2.58 2.28
C ALA A 30 8.77 4.01 2.46
N LEU A 31 8.93 4.86 1.44
CA LEU A 31 8.70 6.30 1.58
C LEU A 31 7.28 6.68 1.15
N PRO A 32 6.58 7.47 1.98
CA PRO A 32 5.31 8.06 1.59
C PRO A 32 5.47 9.07 0.46
N ASP A 33 4.45 9.20 -0.38
CA ASP A 33 4.41 10.23 -1.41
C ASP A 33 4.36 11.61 -0.75
N VAL A 34 5.15 12.54 -1.24
CA VAL A 34 5.21 13.90 -0.69
C VAL A 34 3.88 14.65 -0.82
N ARG A 35 3.05 14.27 -1.77
CA ARG A 35 1.77 14.96 -2.06
C ARG A 35 0.65 14.56 -1.11
N ASP A 36 0.54 13.29 -0.75
CA ASP A 36 -0.58 12.78 0.06
C ASP A 36 -0.16 11.93 1.24
N GLY A 37 1.14 11.66 1.40
CA GLY A 37 1.65 10.87 2.51
C GLY A 37 1.38 9.38 2.41
N LEU A 38 0.92 8.89 1.27
CA LEU A 38 0.59 7.48 1.09
C LEU A 38 1.77 6.70 0.55
N LYS A 39 1.99 5.52 1.13
CA LYS A 39 2.89 4.52 0.56
C LYS A 39 2.16 3.78 -0.57
N PRO A 40 2.89 3.18 -1.53
CA PRO A 40 2.25 2.49 -2.64
C PRO A 40 1.23 1.42 -2.23
N VAL A 41 1.54 0.64 -1.19
CA VAL A 41 0.62 -0.40 -0.71
C VAL A 41 -0.67 0.21 -0.16
N GLN A 42 -0.58 1.32 0.56
CA GLN A 42 -1.75 2.03 1.09
C GLN A 42 -2.62 2.57 -0.04
N ARG A 43 -2.00 3.20 -1.03
CA ARG A 43 -2.71 3.74 -2.18
C ARG A 43 -3.44 2.66 -2.96
N ARG A 44 -2.77 1.54 -3.22
CA ARG A 44 -3.37 0.41 -3.94
C ARG A 44 -4.53 -0.20 -3.20
N THR A 45 -4.42 -0.33 -1.89
CA THR A 45 -5.49 -0.85 -1.05
C THR A 45 -6.71 0.09 -1.05
N LEU A 46 -6.50 1.38 -0.88
CA LEU A 46 -7.57 2.37 -0.90
C LEU A 46 -8.25 2.42 -2.27
N TYR A 47 -7.48 2.38 -3.34
CA TYR A 47 -8.01 2.38 -4.70
C TYR A 47 -8.86 1.15 -4.97
N ASP A 48 -8.39 -0.02 -4.54
CA ASP A 48 -9.13 -1.26 -4.67
C ASP A 48 -10.46 -1.22 -3.91
N MET A 49 -10.45 -0.71 -2.69
CA MET A 49 -11.66 -0.52 -1.91
C MET A 49 -12.63 0.42 -2.61
N TYR A 50 -12.12 1.51 -3.19
CA TYR A 50 -12.94 2.45 -3.95
C TYR A 50 -13.58 1.78 -5.17
N GLU A 51 -12.82 1.00 -5.93
CA GLU A 51 -13.36 0.28 -7.10
C GLU A 51 -14.39 -0.77 -6.73
N LEU A 52 -14.19 -1.46 -5.62
CA LEU A 52 -15.15 -2.47 -5.13
C LEU A 52 -16.42 -1.82 -4.56
N GLY A 53 -16.46 -0.51 -4.43
CA GLY A 53 -17.59 0.20 -3.86
C GLY A 53 -17.73 0.03 -2.35
N ILE A 54 -16.65 -0.26 -1.65
CA ILE A 54 -16.62 -0.43 -0.20
C ILE A 54 -16.46 0.95 0.45
N ARG A 55 -17.54 1.72 0.45
CA ARG A 55 -17.54 3.12 0.88
C ARG A 55 -18.16 3.29 2.27
N TYR A 56 -18.00 4.49 2.83
CA TYR A 56 -18.46 4.79 4.19
C TYR A 56 -19.97 4.60 4.41
N ASP A 57 -20.76 4.72 3.35
CA ASP A 57 -22.21 4.58 3.39
C ASP A 57 -22.70 3.18 2.98
N LYS A 58 -21.78 2.25 2.80
CA LYS A 58 -22.06 0.85 2.43
C LYS A 58 -21.69 -0.08 3.58
N PRO A 59 -22.19 -1.33 3.57
CA PRO A 59 -21.82 -2.30 4.60
C PRO A 59 -20.32 -2.57 4.61
N TYR A 60 -19.81 -2.93 5.79
CA TYR A 60 -18.44 -3.40 5.93
C TYR A 60 -18.21 -4.67 5.11
N ARG A 61 -16.97 -4.85 4.67
CA ARG A 61 -16.54 -6.07 3.98
C ARG A 61 -15.39 -6.72 4.74
N LYS A 62 -15.29 -8.03 4.65
CA LYS A 62 -14.21 -8.78 5.29
C LYS A 62 -12.85 -8.26 4.82
N SER A 63 -11.96 -8.02 5.77
CA SER A 63 -10.59 -7.60 5.46
C SER A 63 -9.88 -8.62 4.57
N ALA A 64 -10.13 -9.91 4.77
CA ALA A 64 -9.56 -10.97 3.94
C ALA A 64 -9.93 -10.81 2.46
N ARG A 65 -11.16 -10.40 2.16
CA ARG A 65 -11.59 -10.14 0.78
C ARG A 65 -10.87 -8.94 0.17
N ILE A 66 -10.75 -7.87 0.93
CA ILE A 66 -10.05 -6.65 0.48
C ILE A 66 -8.58 -6.98 0.19
N VAL A 67 -7.92 -7.67 1.10
CA VAL A 67 -6.53 -8.06 0.96
C VAL A 67 -6.34 -8.98 -0.25
N GLY A 68 -7.19 -9.98 -0.40
CA GLY A 68 -7.11 -10.91 -1.52
C GLY A 68 -7.31 -10.24 -2.88
N ASP A 69 -8.27 -9.34 -2.98
CA ASP A 69 -8.54 -8.61 -4.22
C ASP A 69 -7.41 -7.65 -4.56
N THR A 70 -6.89 -6.92 -3.58
CA THR A 70 -5.75 -6.03 -3.77
C THR A 70 -4.50 -6.78 -4.20
N MET A 71 -4.22 -7.91 -3.57
CA MET A 71 -3.07 -8.75 -3.90
C MET A 71 -3.15 -9.27 -5.33
N GLY A 72 -4.34 -9.69 -5.76
CA GLY A 72 -4.54 -10.23 -7.10
C GLY A 72 -4.44 -9.18 -8.21
N LYS A 73 -4.86 -7.95 -7.95
CA LYS A 73 -4.95 -6.91 -8.97
C LYS A 73 -3.75 -5.96 -9.00
N TYR A 74 -3.29 -5.51 -7.85
CA TYR A 74 -2.41 -4.35 -7.79
C TYR A 74 -1.10 -4.59 -7.06
N HIS A 75 -1.05 -5.54 -6.14
CA HIS A 75 0.10 -5.67 -5.26
C HIS A 75 0.46 -7.16 -5.08
N PRO A 76 1.32 -7.71 -5.96
CA PRO A 76 1.64 -9.15 -5.95
C PRO A 76 2.57 -9.60 -4.81
N HIS A 77 2.76 -8.76 -3.81
CA HIS A 77 3.53 -9.09 -2.62
C HIS A 77 2.61 -9.69 -1.55
N GLY A 78 3.18 -10.31 -0.55
CA GLY A 78 2.44 -11.10 0.42
C GLY A 78 1.25 -10.38 1.08
N ASP A 79 0.27 -11.14 1.51
CA ASP A 79 -0.96 -10.66 2.14
C ASP A 79 -0.72 -9.91 3.45
N SER A 80 0.34 -10.28 4.19
CA SER A 80 0.65 -9.64 5.47
C SER A 80 1.00 -8.16 5.33
N SER A 81 1.68 -7.77 4.24
CA SER A 81 2.02 -6.37 4.00
C SER A 81 0.77 -5.54 3.67
N ILE A 82 -0.16 -6.12 2.92
CA ILE A 82 -1.42 -5.45 2.56
C ILE A 82 -2.30 -5.31 3.79
N TYR A 83 -2.45 -6.37 4.56
CA TYR A 83 -3.26 -6.33 5.78
C TYR A 83 -2.65 -5.38 6.82
N GLY A 84 -1.33 -5.38 6.97
CA GLY A 84 -0.63 -4.44 7.85
C GLY A 84 -0.90 -2.99 7.49
N ALA A 85 -0.91 -2.67 6.20
CA ALA A 85 -1.25 -1.34 5.72
C ALA A 85 -2.71 -0.99 5.99
N LEU A 86 -3.63 -1.92 5.77
CA LEU A 86 -5.06 -1.74 6.05
C LEU A 86 -5.29 -1.45 7.53
N VAL A 87 -4.67 -2.23 8.40
CA VAL A 87 -4.75 -2.05 9.86
C VAL A 87 -4.22 -0.67 10.26
N ASN A 88 -3.07 -0.30 9.73
CA ASN A 88 -2.46 0.99 10.05
C ASN A 88 -3.37 2.17 9.66
N MET A 89 -4.02 2.09 8.52
CA MET A 89 -4.95 3.13 8.06
C MET A 89 -6.24 3.18 8.88
N ALA A 90 -6.59 2.12 9.58
CA ALA A 90 -7.79 2.07 10.43
C ALA A 90 -7.51 2.50 11.87
N GLN A 91 -6.24 2.59 12.28
CA GLN A 91 -5.87 2.92 13.65
C GLN A 91 -5.86 4.44 13.88
N PRO A 92 -6.65 4.96 14.83
CA PRO A 92 -6.72 6.41 15.06
C PRO A 92 -5.44 7.00 15.63
N TRP A 93 -4.57 6.18 16.24
CA TRP A 93 -3.28 6.65 16.78
C TRP A 93 -2.16 6.60 15.72
N SER A 94 -2.36 5.89 14.63
CA SER A 94 -1.34 5.78 13.58
C SER A 94 -1.43 6.90 12.56
N THR A 95 -2.62 7.45 12.37
CA THR A 95 -2.86 8.55 11.43
C THR A 95 -3.77 9.59 12.09
N ARG A 96 -3.58 10.85 11.72
CA ARG A 96 -4.42 11.93 12.25
C ARG A 96 -5.89 11.72 11.89
N TYR A 97 -6.14 11.33 10.66
CA TYR A 97 -7.47 11.03 10.15
C TYR A 97 -7.46 9.65 9.52
N PRO A 98 -8.04 8.64 10.18
CA PRO A 98 -8.07 7.29 9.62
C PRO A 98 -8.79 7.27 8.28
N LEU A 99 -8.12 6.70 7.28
CA LEU A 99 -8.67 6.58 5.92
C LEU A 99 -9.56 5.36 5.77
N VAL A 100 -9.45 4.41 6.68
CA VAL A 100 -10.25 3.19 6.71
C VAL A 100 -11.06 3.17 7.99
N ASP A 101 -12.35 2.86 7.85
CA ASP A 101 -13.26 2.65 8.95
C ASP A 101 -13.31 1.15 9.23
N GLY A 102 -12.73 0.75 10.35
CA GLY A 102 -12.59 -0.66 10.73
C GLY A 102 -13.66 -1.09 11.71
N HIS A 103 -14.09 -2.35 11.58
CA HIS A 103 -15.01 -3.01 12.50
C HIS A 103 -14.39 -4.29 13.02
N GLY A 104 -14.20 -4.38 14.33
CA GLY A 104 -13.52 -5.47 14.97
C GLY A 104 -12.25 -5.02 15.68
N ASN A 105 -11.37 -5.98 15.98
CA ASN A 105 -10.15 -5.70 16.72
C ASN A 105 -9.01 -5.34 15.76
N PHE A 106 -8.68 -4.06 15.67
CA PHE A 106 -7.56 -3.54 14.90
C PHE A 106 -6.33 -3.20 15.77
N GLY A 107 -6.28 -3.79 16.96
CA GLY A 107 -5.19 -3.56 17.90
C GLY A 107 -5.49 -2.46 18.89
N SER A 108 -4.53 -2.16 19.77
CA SER A 108 -4.64 -1.10 20.75
C SER A 108 -3.39 -0.25 20.77
N VAL A 109 -3.51 0.95 21.36
CA VAL A 109 -2.38 1.87 21.55
C VAL A 109 -1.32 1.26 22.49
N ASP A 110 -1.72 0.33 23.34
CA ASP A 110 -0.83 -0.34 24.31
C ASP A 110 0.01 -1.46 23.68
N GLY A 111 -0.10 -1.68 22.38
CA GLY A 111 0.75 -2.61 21.66
C GLY A 111 0.10 -3.95 21.31
N ASP A 112 -1.19 -4.12 21.60
CA ASP A 112 -1.90 -5.32 21.17
C ASP A 112 -2.02 -5.36 19.65
N GLY A 113 -1.78 -6.52 19.07
CA GLY A 113 -1.90 -6.73 17.64
C GLY A 113 -3.35 -6.82 17.19
N ALA A 114 -3.57 -6.56 15.90
CA ALA A 114 -4.89 -6.73 15.29
C ALA A 114 -5.26 -8.21 15.20
N ALA A 115 -6.55 -8.51 15.22
CA ALA A 115 -7.06 -9.84 14.91
C ALA A 115 -6.73 -10.22 13.46
N ALA A 116 -6.76 -11.52 13.17
CA ALA A 116 -6.52 -11.99 11.80
C ALA A 116 -7.55 -11.40 10.82
N MET A 117 -7.15 -11.26 9.56
CA MET A 117 -7.99 -10.62 8.53
C MET A 117 -9.34 -11.29 8.30
N ARG A 118 -9.47 -12.56 8.65
CA ARG A 118 -10.75 -13.29 8.54
C ARG A 118 -11.78 -12.86 9.59
N TYR A 119 -11.34 -12.17 10.65
CA TYR A 119 -12.22 -11.73 11.73
C TYR A 119 -12.60 -10.27 11.67
N THR A 120 -11.82 -9.45 10.97
CA THR A 120 -12.06 -8.02 10.90
C THR A 120 -12.79 -7.64 9.63
N GLU A 121 -13.44 -6.49 9.67
CA GLU A 121 -14.15 -5.92 8.54
C GLU A 121 -13.73 -4.47 8.37
N ALA A 122 -13.83 -3.96 7.15
CA ALA A 122 -13.41 -2.61 6.85
C ALA A 122 -14.22 -1.98 5.73
N ARG A 123 -14.19 -0.67 5.68
CA ARG A 123 -14.71 0.13 4.58
C ARG A 123 -13.95 1.45 4.53
N LEU A 124 -14.09 2.17 3.44
CA LEU A 124 -13.50 3.51 3.34
C LEU A 124 -14.19 4.45 4.32
N SER A 125 -13.40 5.27 5.01
CA SER A 125 -13.95 6.34 5.84
C SER A 125 -14.47 7.47 4.99
N LYS A 126 -15.28 8.34 5.57
CA LYS A 126 -15.86 9.49 4.85
C LYS A 126 -14.77 10.42 4.28
N ILE A 127 -13.70 10.64 5.03
CA ILE A 127 -12.60 11.53 4.63
C ILE A 127 -11.79 10.99 3.45
N SER A 128 -11.78 9.68 3.25
CA SER A 128 -11.01 9.08 2.16
C SER A 128 -11.69 9.21 0.80
N MET A 129 -12.96 9.57 0.74
CA MET A 129 -13.69 9.68 -0.52
C MET A 129 -13.13 10.75 -1.44
N PRO A 130 -12.90 12.02 -0.99
CA PRO A 130 -12.25 13.02 -1.84
C PRO A 130 -10.85 12.63 -2.26
N VAL A 131 -10.07 12.03 -1.37
CA VAL A 131 -8.71 11.58 -1.65
C VAL A 131 -8.72 10.49 -2.74
N SER A 132 -9.63 9.53 -2.64
CA SER A 132 -9.77 8.47 -3.62
C SER A 132 -10.10 8.99 -5.00
N TYR A 133 -11.01 9.96 -5.07
CA TYR A 133 -11.46 10.50 -6.35
C TYR A 133 -10.38 11.36 -7.03
N THR A 134 -9.73 12.25 -6.28
CA THR A 134 -8.85 13.26 -6.86
C THR A 134 -7.40 12.81 -6.97
N HIS A 135 -6.91 12.03 -6.00
CA HIS A 135 -5.49 11.67 -5.92
C HIS A 135 -5.20 10.23 -6.31
N LEU A 136 -5.99 9.27 -5.85
CA LEU A 136 -5.69 7.85 -6.08
C LEU A 136 -5.82 7.48 -7.55
N ARG A 137 -6.86 7.96 -8.22
CA ARG A 137 -7.10 7.65 -9.62
C ARG A 137 -6.02 8.20 -10.55
N ALA A 138 -5.58 9.42 -10.31
CA ALA A 138 -4.51 10.04 -11.08
C ALA A 138 -3.19 9.31 -10.92
N HIS A 139 -2.86 8.96 -9.68
CA HIS A 139 -1.61 8.25 -9.35
C HIS A 139 -1.58 6.83 -9.87
N GLU A 140 -2.71 6.17 -9.95
CA GLU A 140 -2.73 4.82 -10.51
C GLU A 140 -2.32 4.80 -11.97
N THR A 141 -2.80 5.75 -12.74
CA THR A 141 -2.41 5.88 -14.14
C THR A 141 -0.90 6.04 -14.27
N ASP A 142 -0.29 6.84 -13.42
CA ASP A 142 1.16 7.03 -13.39
C ASP A 142 1.92 5.79 -12.92
N SER A 143 1.34 4.98 -12.05
CA SER A 143 1.98 3.78 -11.50
C SER A 143 2.14 2.67 -12.51
N TYR A 144 1.32 2.63 -13.56
CA TYR A 144 1.38 1.61 -14.60
C TYR A 144 2.20 2.03 -15.82
N LEU A 145 2.62 3.26 -15.85
CA LEU A 145 3.49 3.80 -16.89
C LEU A 145 4.94 3.77 -16.45
#